data_d7f2fce4a49a8afe233d7506f506bab8
#
_entry.id   d7f2fce4a49a8afe233d7506f506bab8
#
_cell.length_a   1.000
_cell.length_b   1.000
_cell.length_c   1.000
_cell.angle_alpha   90.00
_cell.angle_beta   90.00
_cell.angle_gamma   90.00
#
_symmetry.space_group_name_H-M   'P 1'
#
loop_
_entity.id
_entity.type
_entity.pdbx_description
1 polymer ?
#
loop_
_entity_poly.entity_id
_entity_poly.type
_entity_poly.pdbx_seq_one_letter_code
_entity_poly.pdbx_strand_id
1 'polypeptide(L)'
;MSTHTNLPLLIAGLWRYLPARIVTNGELEAEHGLAAGWIARYTGVHQRHRVTDESSSYMGAQAAREALDDAGMTLADIDLILNASGTPEQSIPDTGVLIQRQLGVHAAGIPAISIHATCMSFLVALDISATLIAAGRYRSILIVSTEVSSAALNVREPENFTLFGDAAAAAVVTAPPQPWNGVLPAIHRARFETYSEGADLAALPGGGTRLHPNNPALQPEHNFFHMDGPGVLRLTRRYGMSFLEQLQPGLSHGLEDIDLVIPHQASRMGLKMLGAFGWPDTKIVRTLDMLGNCIAASIPATLYEAVRQGRLSRGNKVLLVGTGAGISLGGVILTY
;
A
#
# COMPACT_ATOMS: atom_id res chain seq x y z
N MET A 1 -14.85 -19.85 7.82
CA MET A 1 -13.48 -20.38 7.72
C MET A 1 -12.65 -19.73 8.82
N SER A 2 -11.76 -20.46 9.49
CA SER A 2 -10.89 -19.90 10.54
C SER A 2 -9.91 -18.89 9.89
N THR A 3 -9.86 -17.67 10.42
CA THR A 3 -8.89 -16.63 10.03
C THR A 3 -7.55 -16.77 10.76
N HIS A 4 -7.41 -17.82 11.60
CA HIS A 4 -6.16 -18.13 12.31
C HIS A 4 -5.18 -18.78 11.35
N THR A 5 -4.12 -18.07 10.99
CA THR A 5 -3.07 -18.61 10.12
C THR A 5 -1.81 -18.94 10.92
N ASN A 6 -1.40 -18.07 11.82
CA ASN A 6 -0.17 -18.16 12.63
C ASN A 6 1.04 -18.64 11.80
N LEU A 7 1.22 -18.00 10.64
CA LEU A 7 2.30 -18.34 9.69
C LEU A 7 3.57 -17.58 10.06
N PRO A 8 4.67 -18.29 10.41
CA PRO A 8 5.94 -17.64 10.67
C PRO A 8 6.37 -16.80 9.45
N LEU A 9 6.60 -15.50 9.67
CA LEU A 9 7.05 -14.58 8.64
C LEU A 9 7.86 -13.46 9.31
N LEU A 10 9.09 -13.27 8.84
CA LEU A 10 9.95 -12.15 9.21
C LEU A 10 9.99 -11.15 8.07
N ILE A 11 9.67 -9.90 8.33
CA ILE A 11 10.04 -8.78 7.47
C ILE A 11 11.51 -8.49 7.79
N ALA A 12 12.43 -9.08 7.01
CA ALA A 12 13.87 -9.01 7.27
C ALA A 12 14.45 -7.64 6.95
N GLY A 13 13.96 -6.99 5.88
CA GLY A 13 14.33 -5.65 5.49
C GLY A 13 13.13 -4.89 4.95
N LEU A 14 13.15 -3.56 5.12
CA LEU A 14 12.04 -2.69 4.74
C LEU A 14 12.57 -1.30 4.39
N TRP A 15 12.20 -0.80 3.21
CA TRP A 15 12.61 0.53 2.77
C TRP A 15 11.55 1.20 1.92
N ARG A 16 11.66 2.53 1.78
CA ARG A 16 10.85 3.31 0.86
C ARG A 16 11.70 4.20 -0.02
N TYR A 17 11.22 4.46 -1.22
CA TYR A 17 11.75 5.49 -2.12
C TYR A 17 10.70 6.58 -2.32
N LEU A 18 11.12 7.84 -2.25
CA LEU A 18 10.29 8.99 -2.56
C LEU A 18 10.97 9.79 -3.68
N PRO A 19 10.24 10.18 -4.73
CA PRO A 19 10.73 11.13 -5.72
C PRO A 19 11.29 12.40 -5.06
N ALA A 20 12.33 12.96 -5.64
CA ALA A 20 12.99 14.12 -5.05
C ALA A 20 12.12 15.39 -5.04
N ARG A 21 11.19 15.52 -6.02
CA ARG A 21 10.29 16.68 -6.11
C ARG A 21 9.22 16.63 -5.03
N ILE A 22 9.30 17.58 -4.10
CA ILE A 22 8.24 17.84 -3.12
C ILE A 22 7.31 18.90 -3.71
N VAL A 23 6.01 18.60 -3.72
CA VAL A 23 4.95 19.52 -4.14
C VAL A 23 4.16 19.95 -2.91
N THR A 24 4.22 21.24 -2.58
CA THR A 24 3.56 21.81 -1.42
C THR A 24 2.10 22.18 -1.72
N ASN A 25 1.29 22.36 -0.66
CA ASN A 25 -0.06 22.87 -0.82
C ASN A 25 -0.08 24.29 -1.40
N GLY A 26 0.82 25.18 -0.94
CA GLY A 26 0.88 26.55 -1.44
C GLY A 26 1.16 26.64 -2.92
N GLU A 27 2.02 25.74 -3.46
CA GLU A 27 2.29 25.61 -4.89
C GLU A 27 1.02 25.24 -5.65
N LEU A 28 0.34 24.16 -5.25
CA LEU A 28 -0.89 23.70 -5.91
C LEU A 28 -2.08 24.66 -5.75
N GLU A 29 -2.22 25.29 -4.58
CA GLU A 29 -3.27 26.27 -4.34
C GLU A 29 -3.10 27.49 -5.23
N ALA A 30 -1.87 27.98 -5.41
CA ALA A 30 -1.56 29.09 -6.29
C ALA A 30 -1.75 28.72 -7.78
N GLU A 31 -1.25 27.55 -8.20
CA GLU A 31 -1.29 27.09 -9.60
C GLU A 31 -2.74 26.86 -10.08
N HIS A 32 -3.61 26.34 -9.18
CA HIS A 32 -4.97 25.95 -9.55
C HIS A 32 -6.07 26.89 -9.01
N GLY A 33 -5.69 28.05 -8.47
CA GLY A 33 -6.66 29.06 -8.00
C GLY A 33 -7.48 28.60 -6.80
N LEU A 34 -6.96 27.70 -5.95
CA LEU A 34 -7.61 27.26 -4.75
C LEU A 34 -7.35 28.25 -3.61
N ALA A 35 -8.30 28.38 -2.67
CA ALA A 35 -8.12 29.24 -1.52
C ALA A 35 -6.96 28.72 -0.63
N ALA A 36 -6.17 29.63 -0.06
CA ALA A 36 -5.08 29.28 0.84
C ALA A 36 -5.58 28.40 2.02
N GLY A 37 -4.90 27.29 2.25
CA GLY A 37 -5.26 26.30 3.28
C GLY A 37 -6.41 25.36 2.89
N TRP A 38 -6.94 25.46 1.67
CA TRP A 38 -8.02 24.60 1.20
C TRP A 38 -7.60 23.12 1.22
N ILE A 39 -6.41 22.80 0.66
CA ILE A 39 -5.93 21.42 0.54
C ILE A 39 -5.76 20.78 1.92
N ALA A 40 -5.09 21.42 2.85
CA ALA A 40 -4.90 20.90 4.20
C ALA A 40 -6.25 20.67 4.93
N ARG A 41 -7.20 21.58 4.72
CA ARG A 41 -8.53 21.49 5.33
C ARG A 41 -9.33 20.30 4.83
N TYR A 42 -9.33 20.04 3.51
CA TYR A 42 -10.17 19.01 2.90
C TYR A 42 -9.49 17.65 2.86
N THR A 43 -8.21 17.57 2.47
CA THR A 43 -7.49 16.31 2.29
C THR A 43 -6.70 15.89 3.53
N GLY A 44 -6.23 16.84 4.34
CA GLY A 44 -5.29 16.61 5.43
C GLY A 44 -3.83 16.46 4.97
N VAL A 45 -3.56 16.60 3.67
CA VAL A 45 -2.22 16.56 3.09
C VAL A 45 -1.59 17.94 3.19
N HIS A 46 -0.31 18.01 3.57
CA HIS A 46 0.49 19.24 3.62
C HIS A 46 1.46 19.32 2.47
N GLN A 47 2.03 18.17 2.07
CA GLN A 47 2.89 18.02 0.92
C GLN A 47 2.78 16.61 0.35
N ARG A 48 3.28 16.39 -0.85
CA ARG A 48 3.42 15.08 -1.49
C ARG A 48 4.65 15.08 -2.38
N HIS A 49 5.11 13.88 -2.70
CA HIS A 49 6.17 13.70 -3.69
C HIS A 49 5.54 13.42 -5.05
N ARG A 50 6.18 13.89 -6.11
CA ARG A 50 5.79 13.58 -7.49
C ARG A 50 7.02 13.27 -8.33
N VAL A 51 6.90 12.28 -9.19
CA VAL A 51 7.93 11.97 -10.18
C VAL A 51 8.18 13.15 -11.11
N THR A 52 9.41 13.27 -11.59
CA THR A 52 9.78 14.14 -12.70
C THR A 52 10.10 13.29 -13.93
N ASP A 53 11.09 12.43 -13.83
CA ASP A 53 11.53 11.54 -14.91
C ASP A 53 11.58 10.05 -14.44
N GLU A 54 11.30 9.80 -13.15
CA GLU A 54 11.36 8.46 -12.59
C GLU A 54 10.19 7.61 -13.11
N SER A 55 10.49 6.41 -13.63
CA SER A 55 9.47 5.41 -13.89
C SER A 55 9.08 4.66 -12.62
N SER A 56 7.89 4.04 -12.62
CA SER A 56 7.42 3.20 -11.52
C SER A 56 8.43 2.09 -11.21
N SER A 57 8.93 1.38 -12.24
CA SER A 57 9.91 0.30 -12.08
C SER A 57 11.25 0.79 -11.52
N TYR A 58 11.69 1.98 -11.90
CA TYR A 58 12.90 2.58 -11.34
C TYR A 58 12.76 2.83 -9.84
N MET A 59 11.67 3.50 -9.42
CA MET A 59 11.40 3.76 -8.00
C MET A 59 11.32 2.46 -7.21
N GLY A 60 10.60 1.46 -7.76
CA GLY A 60 10.49 0.13 -7.13
C GLY A 60 11.83 -0.56 -6.96
N ALA A 61 12.71 -0.49 -7.96
CA ALA A 61 14.05 -1.07 -7.88
C ALA A 61 14.95 -0.33 -6.87
N GLN A 62 14.81 1.00 -6.73
CA GLN A 62 15.56 1.74 -5.70
C GLN A 62 15.11 1.30 -4.29
N ALA A 63 13.79 1.27 -4.03
CA ALA A 63 13.27 0.78 -2.75
C ALA A 63 13.70 -0.67 -2.46
N ALA A 64 13.75 -1.52 -3.50
CA ALA A 64 14.15 -2.92 -3.39
C ALA A 64 15.64 -3.09 -3.01
N ARG A 65 16.54 -2.31 -3.60
CA ARG A 65 17.97 -2.35 -3.26
C ARG A 65 18.22 -2.00 -1.80
N GLU A 66 17.62 -0.91 -1.36
CA GLU A 66 17.74 -0.44 0.02
C GLU A 66 17.09 -1.42 1.02
N ALA A 67 15.97 -2.07 0.64
CA ALA A 67 15.36 -3.10 1.49
C ALA A 67 16.22 -4.37 1.58
N LEU A 68 16.96 -4.73 0.52
CA LEU A 68 17.93 -5.80 0.55
C LEU A 68 19.12 -5.45 1.46
N ASP A 69 19.63 -4.22 1.36
CA ASP A 69 20.72 -3.73 2.21
C ASP A 69 20.30 -3.72 3.68
N ASP A 70 19.07 -3.25 3.99
CA ASP A 70 18.49 -3.28 5.34
C ASP A 70 18.34 -4.72 5.89
N ALA A 71 18.06 -5.70 5.01
CA ALA A 71 18.01 -7.11 5.36
C ALA A 71 19.40 -7.78 5.50
N GLY A 72 20.48 -7.10 5.08
CA GLY A 72 21.80 -7.73 4.92
C GLY A 72 21.83 -8.84 3.87
N MET A 73 20.99 -8.73 2.83
CA MET A 73 20.79 -9.74 1.79
C MET A 73 21.10 -9.15 0.41
N THR A 74 21.27 -10.04 -0.56
CA THR A 74 21.52 -9.71 -1.97
C THR A 74 20.44 -10.33 -2.86
N LEU A 75 20.41 -9.97 -4.13
CA LEU A 75 19.51 -10.61 -5.11
C LEU A 75 19.73 -12.13 -5.24
N ALA A 76 20.94 -12.62 -4.96
CA ALA A 76 21.22 -14.06 -4.97
C ALA A 76 20.46 -14.84 -3.88
N ASP A 77 20.00 -14.14 -2.85
CA ASP A 77 19.26 -14.73 -1.74
C ASP A 77 17.74 -14.71 -1.99
N ILE A 78 17.27 -14.09 -3.09
CA ILE A 78 15.83 -13.90 -3.38
C ILE A 78 15.34 -14.98 -4.35
N ASP A 79 14.31 -15.70 -3.93
CA ASP A 79 13.68 -16.76 -4.72
C ASP A 79 12.50 -16.24 -5.59
N LEU A 80 11.89 -15.10 -5.24
CA LEU A 80 10.72 -14.53 -5.94
C LEU A 80 10.67 -13.02 -5.76
N ILE A 81 10.37 -12.30 -6.84
CA ILE A 81 10.01 -10.88 -6.82
C ILE A 81 8.48 -10.78 -7.00
N LEU A 82 7.79 -10.16 -6.04
CA LEU A 82 6.37 -9.85 -6.13
C LEU A 82 6.18 -8.35 -6.28
N ASN A 83 5.75 -7.90 -7.46
CA ASN A 83 5.21 -6.57 -7.61
C ASN A 83 3.79 -6.53 -7.01
N ALA A 84 3.55 -5.64 -6.07
CA ALA A 84 2.32 -5.48 -5.33
C ALA A 84 1.81 -4.04 -5.44
N SER A 85 1.64 -3.56 -6.69
CA SER A 85 1.26 -2.19 -7.02
C SER A 85 -0.19 -2.08 -7.49
N GLY A 86 -0.78 -0.89 -7.33
CA GLY A 86 -2.11 -0.54 -7.83
C GLY A 86 -2.07 0.13 -9.21
N THR A 87 -0.93 0.73 -9.60
CA THR A 87 -0.75 1.41 -10.88
C THR A 87 0.29 0.70 -11.74
N PRO A 88 -0.10 0.05 -12.85
CA PRO A 88 0.85 -0.59 -13.75
C PRO A 88 1.63 0.47 -14.55
N GLU A 89 2.93 0.25 -14.79
CA GLU A 89 3.76 1.14 -15.65
C GLU A 89 3.32 1.04 -17.11
N GLN A 90 2.92 -0.14 -17.53
CA GLN A 90 2.37 -0.44 -18.84
C GLN A 90 1.53 -1.72 -18.79
N SER A 91 0.76 -1.97 -19.86
CA SER A 91 -0.13 -3.14 -19.90
C SER A 91 0.62 -4.47 -20.07
N ILE A 92 1.68 -4.52 -20.89
CA ILE A 92 2.47 -5.71 -21.24
C ILE A 92 3.91 -5.30 -21.56
N PRO A 93 4.95 -5.95 -20.98
CA PRO A 93 4.87 -6.82 -19.82
C PRO A 93 4.46 -6.04 -18.58
N ASP A 94 4.09 -6.75 -17.50
CA ASP A 94 3.69 -6.12 -16.25
C ASP A 94 4.89 -5.47 -15.50
N THR A 95 4.58 -4.66 -14.49
CA THR A 95 5.57 -3.89 -13.75
C THR A 95 6.59 -4.77 -13.01
N GLY A 96 6.23 -6.00 -12.61
CA GLY A 96 7.15 -6.94 -11.94
C GLY A 96 8.37 -7.26 -12.81
N VAL A 97 8.15 -7.52 -14.09
CA VAL A 97 9.23 -7.75 -15.07
C VAL A 97 10.09 -6.51 -15.26
N LEU A 98 9.47 -5.32 -15.26
CA LEU A 98 10.18 -4.05 -15.43
C LEU A 98 11.05 -3.73 -14.20
N ILE A 99 10.56 -4.03 -12.99
CA ILE A 99 11.36 -3.92 -11.74
C ILE A 99 12.57 -4.85 -11.81
N GLN A 100 12.38 -6.13 -12.22
CA GLN A 100 13.50 -7.08 -12.37
C GLN A 100 14.54 -6.53 -13.36
N ARG A 101 14.13 -5.97 -14.50
CA ARG A 101 15.03 -5.35 -15.46
C ARG A 101 15.83 -4.20 -14.84
N GLN A 102 15.20 -3.35 -14.03
CA GLN A 102 15.86 -2.24 -13.33
C GLN A 102 16.84 -2.74 -12.24
N LEU A 103 16.59 -3.89 -11.62
CA LEU A 103 17.50 -4.52 -10.67
C LEU A 103 18.77 -5.05 -11.35
N GLY A 104 18.72 -5.27 -12.65
CA GLY A 104 19.89 -5.60 -13.49
C GLY A 104 20.14 -7.09 -13.64
N VAL A 105 21.31 -7.45 -14.20
CA VAL A 105 21.65 -8.83 -14.60
C VAL A 105 21.64 -9.83 -13.45
N HIS A 106 21.90 -9.39 -12.23
CA HIS A 106 21.88 -10.25 -11.04
C HIS A 106 20.46 -10.70 -10.63
N ALA A 107 19.43 -10.05 -11.14
CA ALA A 107 18.04 -10.47 -10.96
C ALA A 107 17.57 -11.45 -12.03
N ALA A 108 18.38 -11.71 -13.08
CA ALA A 108 17.99 -12.59 -14.19
C ALA A 108 17.72 -14.01 -13.70
N GLY A 109 16.57 -14.54 -14.12
CA GLY A 109 16.13 -15.89 -13.73
C GLY A 109 15.32 -15.96 -12.44
N ILE A 110 15.29 -14.90 -11.61
CA ILE A 110 14.37 -14.82 -10.47
C ILE A 110 12.96 -14.60 -11.03
N PRO A 111 11.96 -15.43 -10.68
CA PRO A 111 10.58 -15.19 -11.08
C PRO A 111 10.11 -13.80 -10.63
N ALA A 112 9.48 -13.05 -11.53
CA ALA A 112 8.89 -11.74 -11.22
C ALA A 112 7.41 -11.79 -11.60
N ILE A 113 6.53 -11.65 -10.60
CA ILE A 113 5.07 -11.79 -10.71
C ILE A 113 4.41 -10.54 -10.16
N SER A 114 3.30 -10.11 -10.77
CA SER A 114 2.49 -9.03 -10.23
C SER A 114 1.22 -9.55 -9.57
N ILE A 115 0.92 -8.98 -8.39
CA ILE A 115 -0.34 -9.13 -7.66
C ILE A 115 -1.03 -7.78 -7.67
N HIS A 116 -2.26 -7.74 -8.16
CA HIS A 116 -3.06 -6.52 -8.23
C HIS A 116 -4.35 -6.67 -7.41
N ALA A 117 -4.43 -5.91 -6.33
CA ALA A 117 -5.62 -5.75 -5.47
C ALA A 117 -5.80 -4.25 -5.11
N THR A 118 -5.47 -3.37 -6.06
CA THR A 118 -5.45 -1.91 -5.87
C THR A 118 -4.66 -1.50 -4.61
N CYS A 119 -5.21 -0.67 -3.72
CA CYS A 119 -4.54 -0.24 -2.48
C CYS A 119 -4.20 -1.38 -1.52
N MET A 120 -4.80 -2.58 -1.67
CA MET A 120 -4.56 -3.75 -0.82
C MET A 120 -3.49 -4.69 -1.36
N SER A 121 -2.85 -4.37 -2.50
CA SER A 121 -1.89 -5.26 -3.16
C SER A 121 -0.77 -5.69 -2.22
N PHE A 122 -0.20 -4.80 -1.40
CA PHE A 122 0.85 -5.14 -0.44
C PHE A 122 0.36 -6.13 0.62
N LEU A 123 -0.84 -5.95 1.18
CA LEU A 123 -1.37 -6.85 2.21
C LEU A 123 -1.64 -8.25 1.64
N VAL A 124 -2.18 -8.32 0.42
CA VAL A 124 -2.42 -9.58 -0.28
C VAL A 124 -1.09 -10.27 -0.59
N ALA A 125 -0.08 -9.52 -1.07
CA ALA A 125 1.25 -10.06 -1.34
C ALA A 125 1.93 -10.58 -0.07
N LEU A 126 1.75 -9.90 1.06
CA LEU A 126 2.31 -10.31 2.36
C LEU A 126 1.71 -11.63 2.82
N ASP A 127 0.38 -11.80 2.74
CA ASP A 127 -0.33 -13.04 3.11
C ASP A 127 0.02 -14.21 2.19
N ILE A 128 0.07 -13.96 0.87
CA ILE A 128 0.52 -14.95 -0.12
C ILE A 128 1.97 -15.36 0.16
N SER A 129 2.86 -14.40 0.44
CA SER A 129 4.27 -14.68 0.74
C SER A 129 4.42 -15.57 1.97
N ALA A 130 3.68 -15.27 3.05
CA ALA A 130 3.68 -16.10 4.26
C ALA A 130 3.23 -17.54 3.96
N THR A 131 2.20 -17.69 3.14
CA THR A 131 1.69 -19.00 2.72
C THR A 131 2.71 -19.77 1.88
N LEU A 132 3.35 -19.11 0.91
CA LEU A 132 4.37 -19.72 0.04
C LEU A 132 5.63 -20.13 0.80
N ILE A 133 6.06 -19.31 1.77
CA ILE A 133 7.20 -19.61 2.64
C ILE A 133 6.86 -20.77 3.58
N ALA A 134 5.69 -20.76 4.22
CA ALA A 134 5.25 -21.84 5.09
C ALA A 134 5.08 -23.18 4.35
N ALA A 135 4.70 -23.15 3.09
CA ALA A 135 4.64 -24.33 2.21
C ALA A 135 6.01 -24.81 1.73
N GLY A 136 7.11 -24.11 2.07
CA GLY A 136 8.46 -24.44 1.63
C GLY A 136 8.70 -24.21 0.12
N ARG A 137 7.81 -23.46 -0.54
CA ARG A 137 7.95 -23.18 -1.99
C ARG A 137 9.05 -22.18 -2.29
N TYR A 138 9.19 -21.15 -1.43
CA TYR A 138 10.21 -20.12 -1.47
C TYR A 138 10.75 -19.89 -0.06
N ARG A 139 12.00 -19.47 0.07
CA ARG A 139 12.64 -19.16 1.37
C ARG A 139 12.61 -17.66 1.65
N SER A 140 12.73 -16.87 0.58
CA SER A 140 12.81 -15.43 0.63
C SER A 140 12.10 -14.80 -0.56
N ILE A 141 11.31 -13.78 -0.29
CA ILE A 141 10.49 -13.08 -1.29
C ILE A 141 10.73 -11.59 -1.13
N LEU A 142 10.99 -10.92 -2.25
CA LEU A 142 11.06 -9.47 -2.33
C LEU A 142 9.71 -8.91 -2.79
N ILE A 143 8.98 -8.24 -1.90
CA ILE A 143 7.70 -7.57 -2.21
C ILE A 143 8.00 -6.10 -2.53
N VAL A 144 7.51 -5.60 -3.67
CA VAL A 144 7.69 -4.21 -4.09
C VAL A 144 6.35 -3.60 -4.43
N SER A 145 6.00 -2.47 -3.79
CA SER A 145 4.86 -1.64 -4.15
C SER A 145 5.37 -0.30 -4.67
N THR A 146 5.02 0.06 -5.88
CA THR A 146 5.51 1.28 -6.54
C THR A 146 4.39 1.96 -7.31
N GLU A 147 4.18 3.26 -7.03
CA GLU A 147 3.00 3.98 -7.49
C GLU A 147 3.37 5.34 -8.09
N VAL A 148 2.96 5.54 -9.34
CA VAL A 148 2.93 6.85 -10.00
C VAL A 148 1.47 7.27 -10.11
N SER A 149 0.89 7.62 -8.98
CA SER A 149 -0.52 8.00 -8.88
C SER A 149 -0.82 9.31 -9.61
N SER A 150 0.19 10.19 -9.70
CA SER A 150 0.06 11.52 -10.32
C SER A 150 -0.24 11.47 -11.81
N ALA A 151 0.09 10.37 -12.51
CA ALA A 151 -0.10 10.24 -13.95
C ALA A 151 -1.57 10.22 -14.40
N ALA A 152 -2.49 9.78 -13.53
CA ALA A 152 -3.90 9.61 -13.87
C ALA A 152 -4.83 10.60 -13.13
N LEU A 153 -4.31 11.69 -12.59
CA LEU A 153 -5.11 12.65 -11.83
C LEU A 153 -5.77 13.70 -12.71
N ASN A 154 -7.06 13.95 -12.42
CA ASN A 154 -7.81 15.01 -13.08
C ASN A 154 -7.69 16.31 -12.29
N VAL A 155 -7.01 17.30 -12.85
CA VAL A 155 -6.83 18.63 -12.23
C VAL A 155 -8.15 19.39 -12.00
N ARG A 156 -9.26 18.98 -12.67
CA ARG A 156 -10.59 19.52 -12.46
C ARG A 156 -11.30 18.97 -11.22
N GLU A 157 -10.72 17.98 -10.56
CA GLU A 157 -11.22 17.35 -9.35
C GLU A 157 -10.24 17.59 -8.18
N PRO A 158 -10.24 18.80 -7.58
CA PRO A 158 -9.22 19.20 -6.60
C PRO A 158 -9.14 18.27 -5.39
N GLU A 159 -10.26 17.68 -4.96
CA GLU A 159 -10.25 16.71 -3.85
C GLU A 159 -9.42 15.45 -4.17
N ASN A 160 -9.38 15.05 -5.43
CA ASN A 160 -8.62 13.88 -5.87
C ASN A 160 -7.18 14.27 -6.21
N PHE A 161 -6.96 15.24 -7.10
CA PHE A 161 -5.61 15.52 -7.59
C PHE A 161 -4.67 16.08 -6.52
N THR A 162 -5.18 16.70 -5.45
CA THR A 162 -4.38 17.21 -4.34
C THR A 162 -4.15 16.17 -3.22
N LEU A 163 -4.84 15.03 -3.27
CA LEU A 163 -4.76 13.98 -2.26
C LEU A 163 -3.58 13.03 -2.50
N PHE A 164 -3.29 12.68 -3.74
CA PHE A 164 -2.37 11.60 -4.09
C PHE A 164 -0.92 12.07 -4.20
N GLY A 165 0.00 11.15 -3.88
CA GLY A 165 1.45 11.30 -4.03
C GLY A 165 2.08 10.04 -4.59
N ASP A 166 3.26 10.18 -5.21
CA ASP A 166 4.03 9.10 -5.80
C ASP A 166 5.05 8.58 -4.79
N ALA A 167 5.18 7.26 -4.69
CA ALA A 167 6.13 6.60 -3.81
C ALA A 167 6.35 5.15 -4.23
N ALA A 168 7.47 4.57 -3.78
CA ALA A 168 7.66 3.13 -3.76
C ALA A 168 8.08 2.69 -2.36
N ALA A 169 7.77 1.44 -2.02
CA ALA A 169 8.28 0.77 -0.84
C ALA A 169 8.51 -0.71 -1.14
N ALA A 170 9.49 -1.31 -0.49
CA ALA A 170 9.81 -2.71 -0.64
C ALA A 170 10.07 -3.37 0.70
N ALA A 171 9.73 -4.65 0.79
CA ALA A 171 9.99 -5.50 1.94
C ALA A 171 10.62 -6.82 1.50
N VAL A 172 11.70 -7.22 2.15
CA VAL A 172 12.25 -8.56 2.07
C VAL A 172 11.62 -9.41 3.16
N VAL A 173 10.95 -10.48 2.79
CA VAL A 173 10.29 -11.38 3.74
C VAL A 173 10.86 -12.79 3.66
N THR A 174 11.06 -13.40 4.85
CA THR A 174 11.65 -14.75 5.00
C THR A 174 10.96 -15.51 6.11
N ALA A 175 11.24 -16.79 6.23
CA ALA A 175 10.99 -17.49 7.50
C ALA A 175 11.93 -16.92 8.58
N PRO A 176 11.46 -16.77 9.84
CA PRO A 176 12.35 -16.42 10.94
C PRO A 176 13.43 -17.49 11.12
N PRO A 177 14.73 -17.12 11.27
CA PRO A 177 15.79 -18.08 11.53
C PRO A 177 15.56 -18.80 12.87
N GLN A 178 16.01 -20.02 12.96
CA GLN A 178 15.90 -20.81 14.18
C GLN A 178 17.28 -21.11 14.79
N PRO A 179 17.49 -20.99 16.10
CA PRO A 179 16.51 -20.53 17.11
C PRO A 179 16.24 -19.02 17.01
N TRP A 180 15.01 -18.58 17.33
CA TRP A 180 14.62 -17.16 17.41
C TRP A 180 14.59 -16.71 18.87
N ASN A 181 15.21 -15.58 19.15
CA ASN A 181 15.20 -14.99 20.50
C ASN A 181 14.06 -13.96 20.60
N GLY A 182 13.16 -14.14 21.57
CA GLY A 182 12.01 -13.26 21.79
C GLY A 182 10.71 -13.75 21.15
N VAL A 183 9.77 -12.84 20.89
CA VAL A 183 8.48 -13.16 20.28
C VAL A 183 8.68 -13.47 18.80
N LEU A 184 8.23 -14.64 18.36
CA LEU A 184 8.41 -15.10 16.98
C LEU A 184 7.59 -14.24 16.02
N PRO A 185 8.24 -13.63 14.99
CA PRO A 185 7.53 -12.92 13.94
C PRO A 185 6.60 -13.85 13.16
N ALA A 186 5.33 -13.45 13.04
CA ALA A 186 4.34 -14.27 12.34
C ALA A 186 3.14 -13.43 11.91
N ILE A 187 2.46 -13.85 10.85
CA ILE A 187 1.10 -13.42 10.56
C ILE A 187 0.14 -14.28 11.38
N HIS A 188 -0.60 -13.65 12.29
CA HIS A 188 -1.57 -14.33 13.16
C HIS A 188 -2.92 -14.46 12.51
N ARG A 189 -3.33 -13.43 11.75
CA ARG A 189 -4.61 -13.38 11.07
C ARG A 189 -4.49 -12.57 9.79
N ALA A 190 -5.17 -13.01 8.74
CA ALA A 190 -5.38 -12.24 7.53
C ALA A 190 -6.83 -12.41 7.07
N ARG A 191 -7.43 -11.32 6.57
CA ARG A 191 -8.79 -11.34 6.02
C ARG A 191 -8.93 -10.32 4.91
N PHE A 192 -9.58 -10.72 3.85
CA PHE A 192 -9.93 -9.86 2.71
C PHE A 192 -11.39 -10.08 2.33
N GLU A 193 -12.09 -9.00 2.02
CA GLU A 193 -13.48 -9.02 1.57
C GLU A 193 -13.66 -8.02 0.44
N THR A 194 -14.52 -8.33 -0.52
CA THR A 194 -14.84 -7.46 -1.66
C THR A 194 -16.34 -7.33 -1.82
N TYR A 195 -16.81 -6.10 -2.01
CA TYR A 195 -18.20 -5.71 -2.18
C TYR A 195 -18.35 -4.96 -3.50
N SER A 196 -18.70 -5.70 -4.56
CA SER A 196 -18.73 -5.22 -5.95
C SER A 196 -19.77 -4.13 -6.23
N GLU A 197 -20.71 -3.90 -5.32
CA GLU A 197 -21.62 -2.73 -5.38
C GLU A 197 -20.86 -1.38 -5.34
N GLY A 198 -19.59 -1.39 -4.91
CA GLY A 198 -18.71 -0.23 -4.89
C GLY A 198 -17.73 -0.14 -6.06
N ALA A 199 -17.87 -0.98 -7.09
CA ALA A 199 -16.89 -1.08 -8.18
C ALA A 199 -16.68 0.25 -8.95
N ASP A 200 -17.74 1.04 -9.08
CA ASP A 200 -17.70 2.32 -9.81
C ASP A 200 -17.39 3.53 -8.91
N LEU A 201 -17.23 3.34 -7.58
CA LEU A 201 -16.96 4.45 -6.65
C LEU A 201 -15.52 4.97 -6.71
N ALA A 202 -14.60 4.15 -7.18
CA ALA A 202 -13.20 4.53 -7.40
C ALA A 202 -12.68 3.76 -8.62
N ALA A 203 -12.48 4.45 -9.74
CA ALA A 203 -12.20 3.80 -11.01
C ALA A 203 -11.30 4.63 -11.92
N LEU A 204 -10.53 3.94 -12.74
CA LEU A 204 -9.86 4.45 -13.93
C LEU A 204 -10.42 3.65 -15.13
N PRO A 205 -11.43 4.15 -15.84
CA PRO A 205 -12.15 3.38 -16.85
C PRO A 205 -11.35 3.05 -18.12
N GLY A 206 -10.43 3.93 -18.49
CA GLY A 206 -9.61 3.80 -19.71
C GLY A 206 -8.40 2.90 -19.53
N GLY A 207 -7.77 2.55 -20.63
CA GLY A 207 -6.54 1.75 -20.66
C GLY A 207 -6.73 0.23 -20.61
N GLY A 208 -7.90 -0.24 -20.18
CA GLY A 208 -8.26 -1.67 -20.18
C GLY A 208 -8.93 -2.10 -21.50
N THR A 209 -9.36 -3.37 -21.57
CA THR A 209 -10.00 -3.95 -22.75
C THR A 209 -11.36 -3.34 -23.07
N ARG A 210 -12.11 -2.87 -22.05
CA ARG A 210 -13.42 -2.24 -22.22
C ARG A 210 -13.31 -0.89 -22.95
N LEU A 211 -12.36 -0.06 -22.54
CA LEU A 211 -12.06 1.24 -23.13
C LEU A 211 -10.56 1.30 -23.51
N HIS A 212 -10.21 0.41 -24.45
CA HIS A 212 -8.87 0.34 -25.01
C HIS A 212 -8.58 1.63 -25.84
N PRO A 213 -7.32 2.10 -25.94
CA PRO A 213 -6.98 3.26 -26.78
C PRO A 213 -7.50 3.22 -28.23
N ASN A 214 -7.69 2.03 -28.78
CA ASN A 214 -8.28 1.83 -30.12
C ASN A 214 -9.81 1.78 -30.12
N ASN A 215 -10.48 1.90 -28.98
CA ASN A 215 -11.94 1.90 -28.91
C ASN A 215 -12.47 3.31 -29.23
N PRO A 216 -13.31 3.49 -30.26
CA PRO A 216 -13.85 4.81 -30.64
C PRO A 216 -14.75 5.44 -29.54
N ALA A 217 -15.21 4.66 -28.57
CA ALA A 217 -15.97 5.15 -27.42
C ALA A 217 -15.09 5.72 -26.30
N LEU A 218 -13.74 5.57 -26.38
CA LEU A 218 -12.83 6.18 -25.42
C LEU A 218 -12.90 7.71 -25.51
N GLN A 219 -13.15 8.36 -24.38
CA GLN A 219 -13.07 9.81 -24.23
C GLN A 219 -11.87 10.16 -23.35
N PRO A 220 -11.29 11.37 -23.46
CA PRO A 220 -10.15 11.80 -22.65
C PRO A 220 -10.39 11.64 -21.13
N GLU A 221 -11.62 11.89 -20.69
CA GLU A 221 -12.03 11.78 -19.28
C GLU A 221 -11.89 10.37 -18.72
N HIS A 222 -12.01 9.35 -19.55
CA HIS A 222 -11.84 7.95 -19.14
C HIS A 222 -10.40 7.61 -18.74
N ASN A 223 -9.41 8.43 -19.10
CA ASN A 223 -8.01 8.25 -18.74
C ASN A 223 -7.65 8.87 -17.39
N PHE A 224 -8.63 9.44 -16.69
CA PHE A 224 -8.43 9.99 -15.37
C PHE A 224 -9.07 9.12 -14.28
N PHE A 225 -8.39 9.06 -13.14
CA PHE A 225 -8.94 8.43 -11.94
C PHE A 225 -10.09 9.27 -11.40
N HIS A 226 -11.19 8.59 -11.10
CA HIS A 226 -12.39 9.18 -10.52
C HIS A 226 -12.71 8.50 -9.19
N MET A 227 -13.15 9.28 -8.18
CA MET A 227 -13.51 8.75 -6.87
C MET A 227 -14.71 9.49 -6.25
N ASP A 228 -15.77 8.75 -5.94
CA ASP A 228 -16.84 9.18 -5.02
C ASP A 228 -16.41 8.89 -3.57
N GLY A 229 -15.63 9.79 -2.97
CA GLY A 229 -15.15 9.66 -1.59
C GLY A 229 -16.26 9.45 -0.56
N PRO A 230 -17.38 10.21 -0.57
CA PRO A 230 -18.55 9.95 0.27
C PRO A 230 -19.14 8.56 0.10
N GLY A 231 -19.24 8.05 -1.12
CA GLY A 231 -19.72 6.70 -1.43
C GLY A 231 -18.83 5.62 -0.84
N VAL A 232 -17.51 5.74 -1.06
CA VAL A 232 -16.51 4.85 -0.47
C VAL A 232 -16.62 4.84 1.06
N LEU A 233 -16.71 6.02 1.69
CA LEU A 233 -16.82 6.14 3.15
C LEU A 233 -18.11 5.51 3.69
N ARG A 234 -19.23 5.65 2.97
CA ARG A 234 -20.52 5.04 3.33
C ARG A 234 -20.43 3.52 3.34
N LEU A 235 -19.87 2.89 2.30
CA LEU A 235 -19.69 1.45 2.24
C LEU A 235 -18.67 0.95 3.28
N THR A 236 -17.58 1.69 3.48
CA THR A 236 -16.61 1.35 4.52
C THR A 236 -17.24 1.36 5.92
N ARG A 237 -18.13 2.31 6.22
CA ARG A 237 -18.89 2.31 7.49
C ARG A 237 -19.84 1.13 7.59
N ARG A 238 -20.51 0.79 6.49
CA ARG A 238 -21.49 -0.31 6.46
C ARG A 238 -20.84 -1.66 6.77
N TYR A 239 -19.67 -1.93 6.22
CA TYR A 239 -19.03 -3.23 6.31
C TYR A 239 -17.85 -3.29 7.29
N GLY A 240 -17.23 -2.15 7.60
CA GLY A 240 -15.96 -2.10 8.32
C GLY A 240 -16.01 -2.69 9.74
N MET A 241 -17.08 -2.42 10.51
CA MET A 241 -17.20 -3.00 11.86
C MET A 241 -17.29 -4.51 11.81
N SER A 242 -18.16 -5.06 10.95
CA SER A 242 -18.30 -6.51 10.78
C SER A 242 -17.02 -7.15 10.27
N PHE A 243 -16.32 -6.50 9.34
CA PHE A 243 -15.02 -6.95 8.84
C PHE A 243 -13.99 -7.03 9.97
N LEU A 244 -13.86 -6.00 10.80
CA LEU A 244 -12.92 -5.97 11.93
C LEU A 244 -13.21 -7.07 12.95
N GLU A 245 -14.49 -7.27 13.32
CA GLU A 245 -14.92 -8.35 14.22
C GLU A 245 -14.66 -9.75 13.65
N GLN A 246 -14.80 -9.91 12.34
CA GLN A 246 -14.52 -11.17 11.66
C GLN A 246 -13.01 -11.41 11.46
N LEU A 247 -12.20 -10.35 11.38
CA LEU A 247 -10.75 -10.46 11.40
C LEU A 247 -10.27 -10.89 12.80
N GLN A 248 -10.73 -10.21 13.83
CA GLN A 248 -10.52 -10.62 15.23
C GLN A 248 -11.62 -10.03 16.12
N PRO A 249 -12.34 -10.86 16.91
CA PRO A 249 -13.35 -10.37 17.85
C PRO A 249 -12.79 -9.27 18.77
N GLY A 250 -13.55 -8.20 18.94
CA GLY A 250 -13.18 -7.02 19.72
C GLY A 250 -12.36 -5.97 18.97
N LEU A 251 -11.93 -6.25 17.75
CA LEU A 251 -11.06 -5.34 16.98
C LEU A 251 -11.77 -4.02 16.61
N SER A 252 -13.08 -4.03 16.47
CA SER A 252 -13.90 -2.84 16.18
C SER A 252 -14.02 -1.86 17.35
N HIS A 253 -13.53 -2.23 18.54
CA HIS A 253 -13.54 -1.41 19.75
C HIS A 253 -12.13 -1.07 20.25
N GLY A 254 -11.11 -1.40 19.47
CA GLY A 254 -9.71 -1.29 19.88
C GLY A 254 -9.28 -2.42 20.82
N LEU A 255 -8.21 -3.10 20.50
CA LEU A 255 -7.62 -4.14 21.34
C LEU A 255 -6.35 -3.64 22.02
N GLU A 256 -6.21 -3.91 23.32
CA GLU A 256 -5.02 -3.50 24.08
C GLU A 256 -3.76 -4.23 23.63
N ASP A 257 -3.89 -5.47 23.18
CA ASP A 257 -2.80 -6.33 22.75
C ASP A 257 -2.27 -5.99 21.33
N ILE A 258 -2.87 -5.02 20.64
CA ILE A 258 -2.33 -4.41 19.40
C ILE A 258 -1.54 -3.16 19.79
N ASP A 259 -0.23 -3.18 19.54
CA ASP A 259 0.65 -2.07 19.86
C ASP A 259 0.46 -0.89 18.91
N LEU A 260 0.36 -1.17 17.61
CA LEU A 260 0.21 -0.15 16.56
C LEU A 260 -0.82 -0.56 15.50
N VAL A 261 -1.45 0.46 14.92
CA VAL A 261 -2.30 0.36 13.74
C VAL A 261 -1.64 1.13 12.60
N ILE A 262 -1.37 0.44 11.50
CA ILE A 262 -0.82 1.02 10.27
C ILE A 262 -1.90 0.94 9.19
N PRO A 263 -2.69 1.99 9.04
CA PRO A 263 -3.77 2.01 8.07
C PRO A 263 -3.26 2.41 6.67
N HIS A 264 -4.00 1.98 5.66
CA HIS A 264 -3.91 2.63 4.36
C HIS A 264 -4.22 4.13 4.51
N GLN A 265 -3.38 4.96 3.92
CA GLN A 265 -3.47 6.42 4.01
C GLN A 265 -4.47 6.97 2.96
N ALA A 266 -5.71 6.46 2.98
CA ALA A 266 -6.70 6.73 1.95
C ALA A 266 -7.17 8.19 1.92
N SER A 267 -7.49 8.74 3.08
CA SER A 267 -7.95 10.13 3.26
C SER A 267 -8.00 10.50 4.73
N ARG A 268 -8.06 11.80 5.02
CA ARG A 268 -8.27 12.33 6.38
C ARG A 268 -9.51 11.72 7.07
N MET A 269 -10.62 11.58 6.33
CA MET A 269 -11.87 11.03 6.89
C MET A 269 -11.76 9.53 7.15
N GLY A 270 -11.08 8.77 6.27
CA GLY A 270 -10.79 7.36 6.50
C GLY A 270 -9.96 7.15 7.77
N LEU A 271 -8.91 7.95 7.96
CA LEU A 271 -8.08 7.87 9.17
C LEU A 271 -8.85 8.24 10.44
N LYS A 272 -9.73 9.25 10.39
CA LYS A 272 -10.60 9.61 11.52
C LYS A 272 -11.58 8.49 11.90
N MET A 273 -12.01 7.69 10.96
CA MET A 273 -12.94 6.59 11.22
C MET A 273 -12.33 5.52 12.13
N LEU A 274 -11.01 5.32 12.12
CA LEU A 274 -10.32 4.43 13.06
C LEU A 274 -10.52 4.85 14.52
N GLY A 275 -10.51 6.15 14.79
CA GLY A 275 -10.85 6.67 16.13
C GLY A 275 -12.29 6.32 16.55
N ALA A 276 -13.25 6.31 15.60
CA ALA A 276 -14.61 5.87 15.85
C ALA A 276 -14.74 4.37 16.16
N PHE A 277 -13.72 3.56 15.77
CA PHE A 277 -13.59 2.16 16.13
C PHE A 277 -12.79 1.93 17.43
N GLY A 278 -12.64 2.96 18.27
CA GLY A 278 -12.00 2.85 19.57
C GLY A 278 -10.46 2.86 19.56
N TRP A 279 -9.82 3.09 18.41
CA TRP A 279 -8.37 3.15 18.31
C TRP A 279 -7.86 4.53 18.75
N PRO A 280 -7.02 4.63 19.80
CA PRO A 280 -6.45 5.91 20.23
C PRO A 280 -5.45 6.42 19.18
N ASP A 281 -5.40 7.73 19.00
CA ASP A 281 -4.52 8.39 18.03
C ASP A 281 -3.04 8.04 18.24
N THR A 282 -2.64 7.75 19.47
CA THR A 282 -1.27 7.33 19.82
C THR A 282 -0.86 6.01 19.21
N LYS A 283 -1.82 5.10 18.97
CA LYS A 283 -1.56 3.81 18.30
C LYS A 283 -1.62 3.90 16.77
N ILE A 284 -2.25 4.93 16.21
CA ILE A 284 -2.41 5.07 14.74
C ILE A 284 -1.17 5.77 14.16
N VAL A 285 -0.53 5.13 13.18
CA VAL A 285 0.57 5.75 12.42
C VAL A 285 0.00 6.50 11.22
N ARG A 286 0.38 7.77 11.07
CA ARG A 286 -0.07 8.63 9.97
C ARG A 286 1.13 9.15 9.20
N THR A 287 1.00 9.12 7.86
CA THR A 287 1.95 9.69 6.91
C THR A 287 1.24 10.45 5.79
N LEU A 288 -0.10 10.50 5.85
CA LEU A 288 -0.94 11.16 4.85
C LEU A 288 -0.56 12.64 4.67
N ASP A 289 -0.24 13.33 5.74
CA ASP A 289 0.12 14.75 5.75
C ASP A 289 1.40 15.03 4.95
N MET A 290 2.35 14.09 4.96
CA MET A 290 3.67 14.22 4.33
C MET A 290 3.78 13.56 2.96
N LEU A 291 3.02 12.49 2.72
CA LEU A 291 3.16 11.66 1.52
C LEU A 291 1.93 11.74 0.60
N GLY A 292 0.78 12.15 1.13
CA GLY A 292 -0.49 11.95 0.45
C GLY A 292 -0.89 10.46 0.42
N ASN A 293 -1.88 10.14 -0.40
CA ASN A 293 -2.29 8.77 -0.68
C ASN A 293 -1.38 8.17 -1.77
N CYS A 294 -0.51 7.25 -1.38
CA CYS A 294 0.40 6.53 -2.28
C CYS A 294 -0.13 5.13 -2.64
N ILE A 295 -1.45 4.97 -2.77
CA ILE A 295 -2.13 3.74 -3.18
C ILE A 295 -1.59 2.52 -2.41
N ALA A 296 -1.08 1.46 -3.07
CA ALA A 296 -0.57 0.26 -2.42
C ALA A 296 0.75 0.48 -1.68
N ALA A 297 1.55 1.48 -2.05
CA ALA A 297 2.78 1.84 -1.35
C ALA A 297 2.51 2.53 0.00
N SER A 298 1.28 3.00 0.28
CA SER A 298 0.95 3.71 1.54
C SER A 298 1.25 2.87 2.78
N ILE A 299 0.80 1.62 2.83
CA ILE A 299 0.98 0.76 4.01
C ILE A 299 2.46 0.45 4.25
N PRO A 300 3.23 -0.09 3.29
CA PRO A 300 4.65 -0.39 3.52
C PRO A 300 5.49 0.87 3.78
N ALA A 301 5.19 2.01 3.15
CA ALA A 301 5.88 3.27 3.44
C ALA A 301 5.57 3.77 4.86
N THR A 302 4.32 3.63 5.34
CA THR A 302 3.94 3.99 6.71
C THR A 302 4.55 3.01 7.72
N LEU A 303 4.65 1.72 7.39
CA LEU A 303 5.35 0.71 8.20
C LEU A 303 6.83 1.09 8.36
N TYR A 304 7.50 1.46 7.27
CA TYR A 304 8.87 1.96 7.28
C TYR A 304 9.03 3.17 8.22
N GLU A 305 8.12 4.15 8.12
CA GLU A 305 8.15 5.32 9.00
C GLU A 305 7.99 4.95 10.47
N ALA A 306 7.09 4.03 10.79
CA ALA A 306 6.90 3.56 12.17
C ALA A 306 8.18 2.93 12.75
N VAL A 307 8.91 2.15 11.95
CA VAL A 307 10.20 1.58 12.34
C VAL A 307 11.26 2.68 12.52
N ARG A 308 11.38 3.58 11.55
CA ARG A 308 12.39 4.67 11.58
C ARG A 308 12.19 5.66 12.73
N GLN A 309 10.94 5.88 13.13
CA GLN A 309 10.59 6.72 14.29
C GLN A 309 10.74 5.99 15.63
N GLY A 310 11.12 4.73 15.66
CA GLY A 310 11.20 3.91 16.85
C GLY A 310 9.85 3.59 17.50
N ARG A 311 8.74 3.83 16.78
CA ARG A 311 7.39 3.51 17.24
C ARG A 311 7.08 2.02 17.11
N LEU A 312 7.75 1.34 16.18
CA LEU A 312 7.61 -0.09 15.93
C LEU A 312 8.96 -0.78 16.16
N SER A 313 8.95 -1.80 17.00
CA SER A 313 10.11 -2.61 17.34
C SER A 313 9.79 -4.10 17.19
N ARG A 314 10.83 -4.94 17.09
CA ARG A 314 10.68 -6.39 17.06
C ARG A 314 9.88 -6.89 18.27
N GLY A 315 8.93 -7.78 17.99
CA GLY A 315 8.02 -8.32 18.99
C GLY A 315 6.71 -7.55 19.16
N ASN A 316 6.59 -6.34 18.61
CA ASN A 316 5.33 -5.61 18.63
C ASN A 316 4.27 -6.28 17.75
N LYS A 317 3.03 -6.25 18.20
CA LYS A 317 1.86 -6.73 17.49
C LYS A 317 1.20 -5.59 16.74
N VAL A 318 1.04 -5.74 15.43
CA VAL A 318 0.61 -4.67 14.52
C VAL A 318 -0.62 -5.09 13.73
N LEU A 319 -1.58 -4.17 13.63
CA LEU A 319 -2.68 -4.27 12.68
C LEU A 319 -2.36 -3.45 11.43
N LEU A 320 -2.19 -4.10 10.29
CA LEU A 320 -2.19 -3.48 8.97
C LEU A 320 -3.61 -3.56 8.43
N VAL A 321 -4.22 -2.44 8.04
CA VAL A 321 -5.64 -2.42 7.65
C VAL A 321 -5.94 -1.34 6.62
N GLY A 322 -6.88 -1.61 5.73
CA GLY A 322 -7.28 -0.60 4.77
C GLY A 322 -8.45 -1.01 3.88
N THR A 323 -8.76 -0.07 2.98
CA THR A 323 -9.74 -0.23 1.91
C THR A 323 -9.07 0.00 0.56
N GLY A 324 -9.55 -0.67 -0.47
CA GLY A 324 -9.17 -0.47 -1.86
C GLY A 324 -10.38 -0.27 -2.75
N ALA A 325 -10.14 0.20 -3.98
CA ALA A 325 -11.19 0.28 -4.98
C ALA A 325 -11.84 -1.10 -5.17
N GLY A 326 -13.18 -1.09 -5.41
CA GLY A 326 -13.89 -2.35 -5.57
C GLY A 326 -15.27 -2.41 -4.91
N ILE A 327 -15.61 -1.99 -3.70
CA ILE A 327 -14.71 -1.71 -2.59
C ILE A 327 -14.18 -3.00 -1.98
N SER A 328 -12.90 -3.05 -1.68
CA SER A 328 -12.30 -4.16 -0.96
C SER A 328 -11.82 -3.71 0.42
N LEU A 329 -11.97 -4.58 1.41
CA LEU A 329 -11.44 -4.42 2.77
C LEU A 329 -10.32 -5.45 2.96
N GLY A 330 -9.22 -5.04 3.57
CA GLY A 330 -8.10 -5.92 3.87
C GLY A 330 -7.52 -5.64 5.25
N GLY A 331 -7.15 -6.71 5.96
CA GLY A 331 -6.50 -6.60 7.25
C GLY A 331 -5.58 -7.77 7.54
N VAL A 332 -4.42 -7.46 8.12
CA VAL A 332 -3.42 -8.43 8.56
C VAL A 332 -2.98 -8.06 9.97
N ILE A 333 -3.02 -9.01 10.89
CA ILE A 333 -2.45 -8.89 12.24
C ILE A 333 -1.18 -9.72 12.27
N LEU A 334 -0.08 -9.07 12.58
CA LEU A 334 1.24 -9.72 12.63
C LEU A 334 2.04 -9.30 13.87
N THR A 335 3.00 -10.13 14.26
CA THR A 335 4.14 -9.72 15.09
C THR A 335 5.29 -9.31 14.18
N TYR A 336 5.80 -8.09 14.41
CA TYR A 336 6.91 -7.51 13.63
C TYR A 336 8.27 -8.03 14.05
#